data_44e8b630a42768f80d9d54b305809854
#
_entry.id   44e8b630a42768f80d9d54b305809854
#
_cell.length_a   1.000
_cell.length_b   1.000
_cell.length_c   1.000
_cell.angle_alpha   90.00
_cell.angle_beta   90.00
_cell.angle_gamma   90.00
#
_symmetry.space_group_name_H-M   'P 1'
#
loop_
_entity.id
_entity.type
_entity.pdbx_description
1 polymer ?
#
loop_
_entity_poly.entity_id
_entity_poly.type
_entity_poly.pdbx_seq_one_letter_code
_entity_poly.pdbx_strand_id
1 'polypeptide(L)'
;SKPRPRTEVNAWAYERACLPIDPELGPGWHVGVLPIVGGGTAVSLVASHTLVDGLAVCQVIADATQGRTHDLGYPPPGSRTRARALLDDARQTLRSTPELARAAATMVRMARQGRKELASSIAAAPPPVRAGHDAPAVVPTLAAYVDLAEWDACANRLGGTSNSLFAGFAARLGVRMGRRLDDGSVTLAFPVGERTHGDTRGNALTFASITIDPTDAAADLSEIRHKLKRALTELATEANEMLGSLPLAAMTPKWVARRLVGVGLGSAGVPIGCSNLGQLDPATVRPDGTEADYVYGRLIEPGITRAALERMGGQLFVASGRAPDKVFITVIAYRPGRPNSPEELREAVSQTFAEFGLDPEIEC
;
A
#
# COMPACT_ATOMS: atom_id res chain seq x y z
N SER A 1 19.08 -19.24 9.23
CA SER A 1 17.88 -19.83 9.88
C SER A 1 17.92 -21.35 9.70
N LYS A 2 17.28 -22.13 10.61
CA LYS A 2 17.06 -23.56 10.37
C LYS A 2 16.06 -23.70 9.21
N PRO A 3 16.22 -24.74 8.35
CA PRO A 3 15.27 -25.00 7.27
C PRO A 3 13.84 -25.18 7.81
N ARG A 4 12.84 -24.63 7.09
CA ARG A 4 11.42 -24.80 7.41
C ARG A 4 10.65 -25.39 6.22
N PRO A 5 9.50 -26.06 6.46
CA PRO A 5 8.60 -26.47 5.38
C PRO A 5 8.10 -25.26 4.58
N ARG A 6 7.79 -25.45 3.29
CA ARG A 6 7.24 -24.40 2.43
C ARG A 6 5.97 -23.77 3.02
N THR A 7 5.12 -24.56 3.67
CA THR A 7 3.89 -24.08 4.32
C THR A 7 4.13 -23.07 5.45
N GLU A 8 5.35 -22.96 5.96
CA GLU A 8 5.71 -21.98 7.01
C GLU A 8 6.34 -20.69 6.46
N VAL A 9 6.53 -20.58 5.13
CA VAL A 9 7.19 -19.40 4.52
C VAL A 9 6.43 -18.10 4.83
N ASN A 10 5.10 -18.12 4.74
CA ASN A 10 4.29 -16.94 5.05
C ASN A 10 4.36 -16.53 6.53
N ALA A 11 4.34 -17.50 7.43
CA ALA A 11 4.52 -17.26 8.87
C ALA A 11 5.92 -16.69 9.16
N TRP A 12 6.95 -17.27 8.55
CA TRP A 12 8.31 -16.75 8.66
C TRP A 12 8.45 -15.32 8.09
N ALA A 13 7.84 -15.04 6.94
CA ALA A 13 7.86 -13.71 6.36
C ALA A 13 7.14 -12.68 7.26
N TYR A 14 6.07 -13.08 7.95
CA TYR A 14 5.41 -12.25 8.95
C TYR A 14 6.30 -12.02 10.17
N GLU A 15 6.95 -13.07 10.71
CA GLU A 15 7.95 -12.92 11.78
C GLU A 15 9.03 -11.90 11.40
N ARG A 16 9.53 -11.96 10.14
CA ARG A 16 10.51 -11.02 9.63
C ARG A 16 9.96 -9.59 9.59
N ALA A 17 8.75 -9.40 9.09
CA ALA A 17 8.11 -8.08 9.00
C ALA A 17 7.85 -7.44 10.38
N CYS A 18 7.73 -8.25 11.43
CA CYS A 18 7.55 -7.78 12.80
C CYS A 18 8.87 -7.46 13.52
N LEU A 19 10.03 -7.75 12.93
CA LEU A 19 11.30 -7.33 13.53
C LEU A 19 11.43 -5.81 13.50
N PRO A 20 11.97 -5.22 14.57
CA PRO A 20 12.10 -3.78 14.65
C PRO A 20 13.03 -3.25 13.55
N ILE A 21 12.58 -2.20 12.88
CA ILE A 21 13.35 -1.38 11.95
C ILE A 21 13.24 0.07 12.40
N ASP A 22 14.33 0.83 12.25
CA ASP A 22 14.37 2.24 12.64
C ASP A 22 14.68 3.10 11.40
N PRO A 23 13.67 3.78 10.83
CA PRO A 23 13.89 4.61 9.64
C PRO A 23 14.67 5.90 9.93
N GLU A 24 14.80 6.32 11.19
CA GLU A 24 15.49 7.54 11.59
C GLU A 24 16.96 7.30 11.93
N LEU A 25 17.25 6.26 12.71
CA LEU A 25 18.60 5.95 13.17
C LEU A 25 19.23 4.76 12.48
N GLY A 26 18.42 3.94 11.78
CA GLY A 26 18.84 2.74 11.09
C GLY A 26 18.99 1.49 12.00
N PRO A 27 18.94 0.31 11.43
CA PRO A 27 18.61 0.04 10.03
C PRO A 27 17.13 0.21 9.72
N GLY A 28 16.81 0.90 8.64
CA GLY A 28 15.44 1.08 8.13
C GLY A 28 14.93 -0.08 7.27
N TRP A 29 15.75 -1.11 7.10
CA TRP A 29 15.45 -2.31 6.31
C TRP A 29 16.29 -3.51 6.77
N HIS A 30 15.87 -4.70 6.40
CA HIS A 30 16.69 -5.91 6.54
C HIS A 30 16.31 -6.97 5.51
N VAL A 31 17.25 -7.87 5.22
CA VAL A 31 17.04 -9.06 4.39
C VAL A 31 17.00 -10.29 5.26
N GLY A 32 16.10 -11.21 4.95
CA GLY A 32 16.02 -12.53 5.54
C GLY A 32 16.19 -13.59 4.46
N VAL A 33 16.85 -14.71 4.83
CA VAL A 33 17.01 -15.88 3.98
C VAL A 33 16.60 -17.11 4.77
N LEU A 34 15.70 -17.92 4.19
CA LEU A 34 15.19 -19.14 4.77
C LEU A 34 15.38 -20.32 3.82
N PRO A 35 16.24 -21.28 4.14
CA PRO A 35 16.27 -22.55 3.42
C PRO A 35 14.95 -23.31 3.59
N ILE A 36 14.44 -23.92 2.51
CA ILE A 36 13.19 -24.68 2.51
C ILE A 36 13.50 -26.17 2.56
N VAL A 37 12.79 -26.90 3.42
CA VAL A 37 12.87 -28.36 3.49
C VAL A 37 12.43 -28.95 2.15
N GLY A 38 13.26 -29.82 1.58
CA GLY A 38 13.02 -30.40 0.25
C GLY A 38 13.67 -29.62 -0.88
N GLY A 39 14.31 -28.48 -0.61
CA GLY A 39 15.04 -27.66 -1.57
C GLY A 39 14.42 -26.28 -1.78
N GLY A 40 15.23 -25.39 -2.34
CA GLY A 40 14.86 -24.00 -2.55
C GLY A 40 15.15 -23.09 -1.35
N THR A 41 14.88 -21.81 -1.55
CA THR A 41 15.17 -20.76 -0.56
C THR A 41 14.11 -19.65 -0.67
N ALA A 42 13.61 -19.17 0.46
CA ALA A 42 12.81 -17.96 0.51
C ALA A 42 13.69 -16.76 0.89
N VAL A 43 13.55 -15.65 0.16
CA VAL A 43 14.21 -14.38 0.43
C VAL A 43 13.15 -13.35 0.80
N SER A 44 13.36 -12.65 1.91
CA SER A 44 12.47 -11.58 2.38
C SER A 44 13.26 -10.28 2.48
N LEU A 45 12.80 -9.23 1.82
CA LEU A 45 13.23 -7.85 2.06
C LEU A 45 12.13 -7.14 2.83
N VAL A 46 12.46 -6.63 4.01
CA VAL A 46 11.60 -5.77 4.81
C VAL A 46 12.19 -4.37 4.82
N ALA A 47 11.38 -3.38 4.51
CA ALA A 47 11.80 -1.99 4.53
C ALA A 47 10.68 -1.09 5.08
N SER A 48 11.07 -0.01 5.75
CA SER A 48 10.10 0.99 6.20
C SER A 48 9.49 1.73 5.02
N HIS A 49 8.16 1.77 4.95
CA HIS A 49 7.46 2.51 3.90
C HIS A 49 7.65 4.04 4.02
N THR A 50 8.19 4.53 5.13
CA THR A 50 8.61 5.94 5.24
C THR A 50 9.85 6.25 4.41
N LEU A 51 10.67 5.24 4.12
CA LEU A 51 11.91 5.36 3.34
C LEU A 51 11.70 5.04 1.86
N VAL A 52 10.76 4.14 1.53
CA VAL A 52 10.68 3.57 0.18
C VAL A 52 9.26 3.13 -0.16
N ASP A 53 8.77 3.46 -1.35
CA ASP A 53 7.52 2.91 -1.90
C ASP A 53 7.73 1.57 -2.60
N GLY A 54 6.62 0.90 -2.96
CA GLY A 54 6.68 -0.43 -3.57
C GLY A 54 7.45 -0.49 -4.89
N LEU A 55 7.34 0.54 -5.75
CA LEU A 55 8.08 0.60 -7.01
C LEU A 55 9.57 0.82 -6.77
N ALA A 56 9.93 1.67 -5.78
CA ALA A 56 11.32 1.87 -5.41
C ALA A 56 11.94 0.61 -4.79
N VAL A 57 11.19 -0.17 -4.00
CA VAL A 57 11.66 -1.48 -3.51
C VAL A 57 11.99 -2.41 -4.68
N CYS A 58 11.09 -2.52 -5.67
CA CYS A 58 11.34 -3.34 -6.86
C CYS A 58 12.59 -2.85 -7.61
N GLN A 59 12.76 -1.54 -7.78
CA GLN A 59 13.93 -0.96 -8.42
C GLN A 59 15.23 -1.27 -7.66
N VAL A 60 15.23 -1.11 -6.33
CA VAL A 60 16.40 -1.42 -5.48
C VAL A 60 16.79 -2.90 -5.58
N ILE A 61 15.81 -3.81 -5.60
CA ILE A 61 16.10 -5.24 -5.79
C ILE A 61 16.72 -5.48 -7.19
N ALA A 62 16.13 -4.89 -8.24
CA ALA A 62 16.65 -5.03 -9.60
C ALA A 62 18.06 -4.46 -9.74
N ASP A 63 18.35 -3.30 -9.14
CA ASP A 63 19.66 -2.68 -9.13
C ASP A 63 20.68 -3.54 -8.39
N ALA A 64 20.34 -4.04 -7.21
CA ALA A 64 21.20 -4.93 -6.43
C ALA A 64 21.51 -6.23 -7.16
N THR A 65 20.52 -6.85 -7.80
CA THR A 65 20.67 -8.07 -8.59
C THR A 65 21.59 -7.86 -9.80
N GLN A 66 21.55 -6.69 -10.41
CA GLN A 66 22.37 -6.34 -11.57
C GLN A 66 23.71 -5.69 -11.20
N GLY A 67 24.02 -5.58 -9.90
CA GLY A 67 25.24 -4.94 -9.42
C GLY A 67 25.30 -3.43 -9.71
N ARG A 68 24.15 -2.80 -9.96
CA ARG A 68 24.07 -1.34 -10.19
C ARG A 68 24.10 -0.61 -8.85
N THR A 69 24.93 0.42 -8.77
CA THR A 69 25.04 1.31 -7.61
C THR A 69 24.78 2.75 -8.02
N HIS A 70 24.14 3.51 -7.15
CA HIS A 70 23.86 4.92 -7.35
C HIS A 70 24.56 5.72 -6.27
N ASP A 71 25.41 6.68 -6.66
CA ASP A 71 25.90 7.70 -5.73
C ASP A 71 24.81 8.76 -5.56
N LEU A 72 24.17 8.75 -4.39
CA LEU A 72 23.11 9.71 -4.05
C LEU A 72 23.69 11.05 -3.55
N GLY A 73 25.02 11.21 -3.50
CA GLY A 73 25.69 12.43 -3.07
C GLY A 73 25.46 12.78 -1.60
N TYR A 74 25.09 11.82 -0.75
CA TYR A 74 24.93 12.07 0.67
C TYR A 74 26.28 12.37 1.33
N PRO A 75 26.36 13.43 2.15
CA PRO A 75 27.59 13.73 2.87
C PRO A 75 27.87 12.63 3.92
N PRO A 76 29.14 12.35 4.20
CA PRO A 76 29.50 11.33 5.21
C PRO A 76 28.96 11.70 6.60
N PRO A 77 28.71 10.70 7.46
CA PRO A 77 28.29 10.94 8.84
C PRO A 77 29.25 11.90 9.56
N GLY A 78 28.69 12.85 10.32
CA GLY A 78 29.49 13.83 11.09
C GLY A 78 30.15 14.94 10.25
N SER A 79 29.84 15.04 8.94
CA SER A 79 30.40 16.06 8.03
C SER A 79 30.02 17.50 8.38
N ARG A 80 28.99 17.71 9.23
CA ARG A 80 28.56 19.05 9.67
C ARG A 80 28.68 19.20 11.18
N THR A 81 29.23 20.35 11.63
CA THR A 81 29.16 20.74 13.03
C THR A 81 27.70 21.09 13.39
N ARG A 82 27.35 21.01 14.70
CA ARG A 82 25.98 21.35 15.16
C ARG A 82 25.60 22.80 14.80
N ALA A 83 26.52 23.74 14.91
CA ALA A 83 26.28 25.14 14.56
C ALA A 83 25.97 25.28 13.05
N ARG A 84 26.73 24.60 12.20
CA ARG A 84 26.53 24.62 10.76
C ARG A 84 25.21 23.96 10.38
N ALA A 85 24.86 22.82 11.00
CA ALA A 85 23.57 22.16 10.80
C ALA A 85 22.41 23.10 11.15
N LEU A 86 22.43 23.75 12.33
CA LEU A 86 21.40 24.71 12.74
C LEU A 86 21.26 25.88 11.74
N LEU A 87 22.38 26.40 11.25
CA LEU A 87 22.38 27.51 10.29
C LEU A 87 21.81 27.08 8.94
N ASP A 88 22.17 25.89 8.48
CA ASP A 88 21.66 25.33 7.21
C ASP A 88 20.17 25.02 7.31
N ASP A 89 19.71 24.45 8.43
CA ASP A 89 18.31 24.17 8.72
C ASP A 89 17.48 25.46 8.80
N ALA A 90 18.00 26.50 9.47
CA ALA A 90 17.35 27.81 9.51
C ALA A 90 17.24 28.45 8.12
N ARG A 91 18.30 28.38 7.30
CA ARG A 91 18.25 28.86 5.92
C ARG A 91 17.27 28.09 5.07
N GLN A 92 17.24 26.77 5.22
CA GLN A 92 16.28 25.90 4.50
C GLN A 92 14.84 26.24 4.91
N THR A 93 14.56 26.38 6.20
CA THR A 93 13.24 26.78 6.71
C THR A 93 12.80 28.13 6.14
N LEU A 94 13.70 29.13 6.10
CA LEU A 94 13.41 30.43 5.49
C LEU A 94 13.10 30.30 3.99
N ARG A 95 13.84 29.49 3.25
CA ARG A 95 13.58 29.24 1.83
C ARG A 95 12.27 28.51 1.59
N SER A 96 11.86 27.64 2.50
CA SER A 96 10.59 26.90 2.43
C SER A 96 9.38 27.72 2.86
N THR A 97 9.57 28.94 3.41
CA THR A 97 8.46 29.79 3.89
C THR A 97 7.38 30.04 2.84
N PRO A 98 7.68 30.35 1.54
CA PRO A 98 6.65 30.52 0.51
C PRO A 98 5.84 29.22 0.24
N GLU A 99 6.48 28.07 0.34
CA GLU A 99 5.86 26.77 0.20
C GLU A 99 4.93 26.46 1.38
N LEU A 100 5.39 26.73 2.59
CA LEU A 100 4.60 26.61 3.81
C LEU A 100 3.37 27.52 3.80
N ALA A 101 3.54 28.77 3.32
CA ALA A 101 2.42 29.72 3.18
C ALA A 101 1.38 29.21 2.17
N ARG A 102 1.82 28.68 1.02
CA ARG A 102 0.92 28.06 0.02
C ARG A 102 0.21 26.83 0.59
N ALA A 103 0.92 25.97 1.29
CA ALA A 103 0.36 24.79 1.95
C ALA A 103 -0.68 25.19 3.01
N ALA A 104 -0.41 26.21 3.81
CA ALA A 104 -1.37 26.73 4.79
C ALA A 104 -2.62 27.32 4.10
N ALA A 105 -2.46 28.07 3.02
CA ALA A 105 -3.59 28.61 2.23
C ALA A 105 -4.45 27.48 1.63
N THR A 106 -3.82 26.40 1.14
CA THR A 106 -4.52 25.21 0.64
C THR A 106 -5.30 24.52 1.76
N MET A 107 -4.72 24.32 2.93
CA MET A 107 -5.42 23.76 4.10
C MET A 107 -6.63 24.60 4.51
N VAL A 108 -6.49 25.93 4.54
CA VAL A 108 -7.61 26.84 4.84
C VAL A 108 -8.72 26.75 3.79
N ARG A 109 -8.35 26.65 2.51
CA ARG A 109 -9.30 26.48 1.39
C ARG A 109 -10.06 25.15 1.54
N MET A 110 -9.36 24.04 1.73
CA MET A 110 -9.95 22.72 1.94
C MET A 110 -10.86 22.70 3.17
N ALA A 111 -10.42 23.28 4.30
CA ALA A 111 -11.24 23.39 5.49
C ALA A 111 -12.49 24.24 5.31
N ARG A 112 -12.46 25.26 4.43
CA ARG A 112 -13.64 26.06 4.11
C ARG A 112 -14.62 25.33 3.18
N GLN A 113 -14.11 24.56 2.23
CA GLN A 113 -14.91 23.77 1.29
C GLN A 113 -15.55 22.57 1.97
N GLY A 114 -14.79 21.86 2.83
CA GLY A 114 -15.22 20.64 3.53
C GLY A 114 -15.76 20.87 4.95
N ARG A 115 -16.14 22.10 5.33
CA ARG A 115 -16.51 22.41 6.72
C ARG A 115 -17.61 21.52 7.30
N LYS A 116 -18.63 21.18 6.51
CA LYS A 116 -19.74 20.32 6.95
C LYS A 116 -19.29 18.87 7.10
N GLU A 117 -18.54 18.35 6.13
CA GLU A 117 -18.02 16.99 6.12
C GLU A 117 -16.93 16.79 7.17
N LEU A 118 -16.04 17.78 7.33
CA LEU A 118 -15.00 17.74 8.36
C LEU A 118 -15.60 17.83 9.76
N ALA A 119 -16.61 18.67 9.98
CA ALA A 119 -17.30 18.77 11.27
C ALA A 119 -18.04 17.48 11.62
N SER A 120 -18.71 16.84 10.65
CA SER A 120 -19.35 15.54 10.85
C SER A 120 -18.33 14.43 11.10
N SER A 121 -17.22 14.41 10.38
CA SER A 121 -16.14 13.44 10.56
C SER A 121 -15.43 13.62 11.91
N ILE A 122 -15.21 14.86 12.37
CA ILE A 122 -14.65 15.14 13.70
C ILE A 122 -15.62 14.75 14.81
N ALA A 123 -16.92 15.01 14.62
CA ALA A 123 -17.95 14.62 15.58
C ALA A 123 -18.16 13.10 15.66
N ALA A 124 -17.99 12.40 14.54
CA ALA A 124 -18.06 10.95 14.45
C ALA A 124 -16.74 10.25 14.82
N ALA A 125 -15.64 11.00 14.96
CA ALA A 125 -14.35 10.42 15.30
C ALA A 125 -14.39 9.79 16.69
N PRO A 126 -14.09 8.50 16.82
CA PRO A 126 -14.05 7.85 18.12
C PRO A 126 -12.97 8.47 19.02
N PRO A 127 -13.17 8.47 20.34
CA PRO A 127 -12.22 9.05 21.27
C PRO A 127 -10.84 8.39 21.12
N PRO A 128 -9.74 9.16 21.33
CA PRO A 128 -8.40 8.60 21.27
C PRO A 128 -8.24 7.46 22.26
N VAL A 129 -7.72 6.33 21.81
CA VAL A 129 -7.42 5.20 22.69
C VAL A 129 -6.36 5.63 23.68
N ARG A 130 -6.68 5.49 24.95
CA ARG A 130 -5.65 5.47 25.98
C ARG A 130 -4.78 4.25 25.72
N ALA A 131 -3.47 4.46 25.60
CA ALA A 131 -2.50 3.38 25.53
C ALA A 131 -2.62 2.53 26.81
N GLY A 132 -3.25 1.39 26.73
CA GLY A 132 -3.44 0.49 27.84
C GLY A 132 -4.05 -0.82 27.37
N HIS A 133 -3.28 -1.90 27.43
CA HIS A 133 -3.70 -3.31 27.49
C HIS A 133 -4.44 -3.91 26.28
N ASP A 134 -4.43 -3.26 25.11
CA ASP A 134 -4.99 -3.87 23.92
C ASP A 134 -3.88 -4.63 23.17
N ALA A 135 -4.05 -5.94 23.05
CA ALA A 135 -3.05 -6.82 22.43
C ALA A 135 -2.91 -6.52 20.92
N PRO A 136 -1.70 -6.64 20.36
CA PRO A 136 -1.51 -6.59 18.92
C PRO A 136 -2.41 -7.59 18.21
N ALA A 137 -3.01 -7.18 17.11
CA ALA A 137 -3.83 -8.03 16.27
C ALA A 137 -3.00 -8.58 15.10
N VAL A 138 -3.18 -9.86 14.80
CA VAL A 138 -2.70 -10.44 13.55
C VAL A 138 -3.80 -10.27 12.52
N VAL A 139 -3.51 -9.46 11.49
CA VAL A 139 -4.46 -9.23 10.40
C VAL A 139 -4.29 -10.34 9.36
N PRO A 140 -5.36 -11.08 9.01
CA PRO A 140 -5.29 -12.11 7.99
C PRO A 140 -4.75 -11.58 6.67
N THR A 141 -3.82 -12.32 6.10
CA THR A 141 -3.14 -11.97 4.85
C THR A 141 -2.95 -13.23 4.03
N LEU A 142 -3.17 -13.14 2.72
CA LEU A 142 -2.86 -14.22 1.79
C LEU A 142 -2.25 -13.68 0.50
N ALA A 143 -1.60 -14.56 -0.26
CA ALA A 143 -1.17 -14.31 -1.62
C ALA A 143 -1.85 -15.32 -2.56
N ALA A 144 -2.34 -14.84 -3.68
CA ALA A 144 -2.93 -15.65 -4.75
C ALA A 144 -2.15 -15.41 -6.04
N TYR A 145 -1.98 -16.46 -6.83
CA TYR A 145 -1.25 -16.42 -8.08
C TYR A 145 -2.14 -16.94 -9.22
N VAL A 146 -2.20 -16.18 -10.29
CA VAL A 146 -2.95 -16.54 -11.51
C VAL A 146 -1.96 -16.56 -12.67
N ASP A 147 -2.09 -17.52 -13.56
CA ASP A 147 -1.32 -17.53 -14.81
C ASP A 147 -1.53 -16.22 -15.58
N LEU A 148 -0.42 -15.66 -16.09
CA LEU A 148 -0.43 -14.34 -16.73
C LEU A 148 -1.33 -14.32 -17.98
N ALA A 149 -1.30 -15.38 -18.78
CA ALA A 149 -2.10 -15.46 -19.99
C ALA A 149 -3.60 -15.64 -19.68
N GLU A 150 -3.93 -16.40 -18.64
CA GLU A 150 -5.32 -16.54 -18.17
C GLU A 150 -5.87 -15.20 -17.63
N TRP A 151 -5.06 -14.47 -16.84
CA TRP A 151 -5.41 -13.15 -16.34
C TRP A 151 -5.69 -12.17 -17.49
N ASP A 152 -4.79 -12.10 -18.47
CA ASP A 152 -4.93 -11.19 -19.61
C ASP A 152 -6.11 -11.61 -20.54
N ALA A 153 -6.32 -12.89 -20.74
CA ALA A 153 -7.48 -13.41 -21.48
C ALA A 153 -8.80 -13.03 -20.79
N CYS A 154 -8.86 -13.15 -19.46
CA CYS A 154 -10.01 -12.74 -18.67
C CYS A 154 -10.26 -11.23 -18.80
N ALA A 155 -9.22 -10.40 -18.64
CA ALA A 155 -9.34 -8.95 -18.78
C ALA A 155 -9.88 -8.56 -20.17
N ASN A 156 -9.34 -9.15 -21.22
CA ASN A 156 -9.76 -8.89 -22.60
C ASN A 156 -11.20 -9.36 -22.88
N ARG A 157 -11.58 -10.55 -22.42
CA ARG A 157 -12.93 -11.09 -22.53
C ARG A 157 -13.98 -10.17 -21.92
N LEU A 158 -13.65 -9.51 -20.82
CA LEU A 158 -14.53 -8.58 -20.09
C LEU A 158 -14.42 -7.12 -20.61
N GLY A 159 -13.80 -6.86 -21.74
CA GLY A 159 -13.66 -5.52 -22.34
C GLY A 159 -12.72 -4.59 -21.56
N GLY A 160 -11.88 -5.15 -20.68
CA GLY A 160 -11.02 -4.43 -19.77
C GLY A 160 -9.53 -4.47 -20.11
N THR A 161 -8.75 -4.14 -19.11
CA THR A 161 -7.30 -4.26 -19.08
C THR A 161 -6.91 -4.94 -17.76
N SER A 162 -5.67 -5.41 -17.62
CA SER A 162 -5.16 -5.95 -16.35
C SER A 162 -5.49 -5.04 -15.14
N ASN A 163 -5.37 -3.73 -15.31
CA ASN A 163 -5.67 -2.74 -14.27
C ASN A 163 -7.17 -2.67 -13.92
N SER A 164 -8.05 -2.71 -14.92
CA SER A 164 -9.49 -2.72 -14.68
C SER A 164 -9.99 -4.06 -14.13
N LEU A 165 -9.35 -5.18 -14.50
CA LEU A 165 -9.64 -6.49 -13.90
C LEU A 165 -9.25 -6.51 -12.42
N PHE A 166 -8.06 -5.99 -12.10
CA PHE A 166 -7.61 -5.81 -10.71
C PHE A 166 -8.59 -4.95 -9.90
N ALA A 167 -9.04 -3.83 -10.46
CA ALA A 167 -10.03 -2.95 -9.81
C ALA A 167 -11.40 -3.64 -9.65
N GLY A 168 -11.87 -4.37 -10.66
CA GLY A 168 -13.09 -5.15 -10.60
C GLY A 168 -13.05 -6.24 -9.53
N PHE A 169 -11.92 -6.98 -9.47
CA PHE A 169 -11.66 -7.96 -8.42
C PHE A 169 -11.71 -7.32 -7.02
N ALA A 170 -10.97 -6.21 -6.82
CA ALA A 170 -10.94 -5.50 -5.55
C ALA A 170 -12.33 -5.00 -5.14
N ALA A 171 -13.13 -4.52 -6.09
CA ALA A 171 -14.49 -4.06 -5.84
C ALA A 171 -15.43 -5.21 -5.42
N ARG A 172 -15.39 -6.34 -6.14
CA ARG A 172 -16.19 -7.53 -5.79
C ARG A 172 -15.80 -8.10 -4.43
N LEU A 173 -14.49 -8.20 -4.17
CA LEU A 173 -13.98 -8.59 -2.85
C LEU A 173 -14.44 -7.60 -1.76
N GLY A 174 -14.43 -6.30 -2.07
CA GLY A 174 -14.90 -5.26 -1.17
C GLY A 174 -16.36 -5.47 -0.74
N VAL A 175 -17.23 -5.84 -1.66
CA VAL A 175 -18.63 -6.20 -1.36
C VAL A 175 -18.70 -7.36 -0.35
N ARG A 176 -17.94 -8.44 -0.59
CA ARG A 176 -17.88 -9.61 0.31
C ARG A 176 -17.33 -9.26 1.68
N MET A 177 -16.42 -8.29 1.73
CA MET A 177 -15.80 -7.81 2.96
C MET A 177 -16.58 -6.68 3.65
N GLY A 178 -17.79 -6.33 3.14
CA GLY A 178 -18.68 -5.34 3.76
C GLY A 178 -18.27 -3.89 3.50
N ARG A 179 -17.57 -3.60 2.39
CA ARG A 179 -17.10 -2.25 2.03
C ARG A 179 -18.06 -1.51 1.07
N ARG A 180 -19.34 -1.78 1.19
CA ARG A 180 -20.38 -1.08 0.42
C ARG A 180 -20.77 0.24 1.06
N LEU A 181 -20.97 1.25 0.23
CA LEU A 181 -21.67 2.48 0.61
C LEU A 181 -23.20 2.24 0.61
N ASP A 182 -23.95 3.19 1.14
CA ASP A 182 -25.41 3.10 1.25
C ASP A 182 -26.11 2.98 -0.11
N ASP A 183 -25.52 3.55 -1.16
CA ASP A 183 -25.99 3.47 -2.54
C ASP A 183 -25.59 2.16 -3.27
N GLY A 184 -24.89 1.27 -2.57
CA GLY A 184 -24.41 -0.01 -3.11
C GLY A 184 -23.05 0.06 -3.79
N SER A 185 -22.50 1.24 -4.02
CA SER A 185 -21.19 1.44 -4.63
C SER A 185 -20.02 1.10 -3.69
N VAL A 186 -18.81 1.03 -4.22
CA VAL A 186 -17.56 0.90 -3.48
C VAL A 186 -16.55 1.94 -3.94
N THR A 187 -15.70 2.42 -3.02
CA THR A 187 -14.61 3.33 -3.33
C THR A 187 -13.27 2.60 -3.31
N LEU A 188 -12.52 2.72 -4.40
CA LEU A 188 -11.18 2.20 -4.56
C LEU A 188 -10.18 3.35 -4.53
N ALA A 189 -9.12 3.23 -3.74
CA ALA A 189 -8.05 4.23 -3.64
C ALA A 189 -6.75 3.62 -4.17
N PHE A 190 -6.14 4.30 -5.14
CA PHE A 190 -4.94 3.86 -5.83
C PHE A 190 -3.78 4.81 -5.52
N PRO A 191 -2.67 4.34 -4.91
CA PRO A 191 -1.40 5.02 -5.01
C PRO A 191 -0.92 4.94 -6.46
N VAL A 192 -0.50 6.06 -7.01
CA VAL A 192 -0.02 6.19 -8.39
C VAL A 192 1.42 6.69 -8.34
N GLY A 193 2.33 5.94 -8.97
CA GLY A 193 3.75 6.32 -9.02
C GLY A 193 3.96 7.54 -9.92
N GLU A 194 4.65 8.54 -9.40
CA GLU A 194 5.13 9.71 -10.16
C GLU A 194 6.60 9.58 -10.57
N ARG A 195 7.17 8.40 -10.38
CA ARG A 195 8.59 8.14 -10.60
C ARG A 195 8.93 8.20 -12.08
N THR A 196 9.95 8.99 -12.40
CA THR A 196 10.56 9.07 -13.72
C THR A 196 11.92 8.35 -13.74
N HIS A 197 12.48 8.16 -14.94
CA HIS A 197 13.80 7.54 -15.07
C HIS A 197 14.86 8.38 -14.33
N GLY A 198 15.65 7.73 -13.48
CA GLY A 198 16.67 8.37 -12.64
C GLY A 198 16.14 9.07 -11.39
N ASP A 199 14.84 8.95 -11.07
CA ASP A 199 14.27 9.49 -9.85
C ASP A 199 14.73 8.69 -8.62
N THR A 200 15.45 9.35 -7.72
CA THR A 200 16.03 8.75 -6.50
C THR A 200 15.19 8.99 -5.25
N ARG A 201 14.01 9.61 -5.37
CA ARG A 201 13.10 9.77 -4.23
C ARG A 201 12.70 8.40 -3.67
N GLY A 202 12.72 8.23 -2.36
CA GLY A 202 12.26 7.00 -1.71
C GLY A 202 10.76 6.78 -1.94
N ASN A 203 9.95 7.81 -1.70
CA ASN A 203 8.52 7.84 -2.01
C ASN A 203 8.23 8.86 -3.12
N ALA A 204 7.65 8.41 -4.22
CA ALA A 204 7.26 9.22 -5.36
C ALA A 204 5.84 8.83 -5.79
N LEU A 205 4.88 9.08 -4.90
CA LEU A 205 3.49 8.65 -5.04
C LEU A 205 2.53 9.83 -4.97
N THR A 206 1.49 9.76 -5.78
CA THR A 206 0.25 10.50 -5.63
C THR A 206 -0.92 9.54 -5.45
N PHE A 207 -2.15 10.03 -5.34
CA PHE A 207 -3.31 9.19 -5.09
C PHE A 207 -4.45 9.53 -6.02
N ALA A 208 -5.06 8.50 -6.60
CA ALA A 208 -6.33 8.57 -7.31
C ALA A 208 -7.38 7.78 -6.57
N SER A 209 -8.65 8.15 -6.69
CA SER A 209 -9.76 7.34 -6.20
C SER A 209 -10.88 7.29 -7.22
N ILE A 210 -11.59 6.17 -7.25
CA ILE A 210 -12.80 6.01 -8.05
C ILE A 210 -13.89 5.35 -7.21
N THR A 211 -15.13 5.78 -7.42
CA THR A 211 -16.31 5.11 -6.85
C THR A 211 -17.05 4.43 -7.99
N ILE A 212 -17.34 3.14 -7.81
CA ILE A 212 -17.94 2.29 -8.84
C ILE A 212 -19.07 1.46 -8.28
N ASP A 213 -20.06 1.13 -9.13
CA ASP A 213 -21.00 0.04 -8.87
C ASP A 213 -20.29 -1.28 -9.16
N PRO A 214 -20.14 -2.18 -8.18
CA PRO A 214 -19.46 -3.46 -8.40
C PRO A 214 -20.36 -4.54 -9.01
N THR A 215 -21.64 -4.28 -9.26
CA THR A 215 -22.65 -5.31 -9.61
C THR A 215 -22.23 -6.10 -10.83
N ASP A 216 -21.88 -5.43 -11.92
CA ASP A 216 -21.54 -6.06 -13.21
C ASP A 216 -20.04 -6.21 -13.43
N ALA A 217 -19.20 -5.95 -12.43
CA ALA A 217 -17.74 -5.96 -12.57
C ALA A 217 -17.15 -7.31 -13.04
N ALA A 218 -17.86 -8.42 -12.79
CA ALA A 218 -17.44 -9.76 -13.26
C ALA A 218 -17.97 -10.10 -14.68
N ALA A 219 -18.83 -9.25 -15.27
CA ALA A 219 -19.38 -9.42 -16.59
C ALA A 219 -18.84 -8.39 -17.61
N ASP A 220 -18.63 -7.15 -17.18
CA ASP A 220 -18.13 -6.04 -18.01
C ASP A 220 -17.25 -5.08 -17.20
N LEU A 221 -16.03 -4.86 -17.67
CA LEU A 221 -15.06 -3.96 -17.08
C LEU A 221 -14.99 -2.58 -17.77
N SER A 222 -15.82 -2.33 -18.77
CA SER A 222 -15.75 -1.12 -19.60
C SER A 222 -15.91 0.15 -18.78
N GLU A 223 -16.88 0.20 -17.87
CA GLU A 223 -17.11 1.35 -17.00
C GLU A 223 -15.93 1.58 -16.04
N ILE A 224 -15.43 0.52 -15.42
CA ILE A 224 -14.27 0.59 -14.51
C ILE A 224 -13.05 1.10 -15.26
N ARG A 225 -12.81 0.58 -16.48
CA ARG A 225 -11.73 1.03 -17.37
C ARG A 225 -11.84 2.52 -17.69
N HIS A 226 -13.04 3.00 -18.02
CA HIS A 226 -13.28 4.42 -18.29
C HIS A 226 -13.04 5.30 -17.08
N LYS A 227 -13.57 4.94 -15.91
CA LYS A 227 -13.38 5.69 -14.66
C LYS A 227 -11.91 5.74 -14.25
N LEU A 228 -11.19 4.62 -14.32
CA LEU A 228 -9.74 4.58 -14.04
C LEU A 228 -8.96 5.47 -15.00
N LYS A 229 -9.21 5.36 -16.31
CA LYS A 229 -8.53 6.18 -17.32
C LYS A 229 -8.76 7.67 -17.05
N ARG A 230 -10.00 8.07 -16.74
CA ARG A 230 -10.36 9.45 -16.44
C ARG A 230 -9.62 9.93 -15.19
N ALA A 231 -9.68 9.19 -14.08
CA ALA A 231 -9.03 9.56 -12.83
C ALA A 231 -7.51 9.71 -13.00
N LEU A 232 -6.86 8.80 -13.73
CA LEU A 232 -5.43 8.89 -14.02
C LEU A 232 -5.07 10.07 -14.94
N THR A 233 -5.94 10.42 -15.90
CA THR A 233 -5.74 11.58 -16.78
C THR A 233 -5.90 12.88 -16.02
N GLU A 234 -6.93 13.01 -15.19
CA GLU A 234 -7.16 14.15 -14.31
C GLU A 234 -5.97 14.35 -13.36
N LEU A 235 -5.47 13.27 -12.76
CA LEU A 235 -4.30 13.31 -11.88
C LEU A 235 -3.02 13.81 -12.59
N ALA A 236 -2.85 13.48 -13.86
CA ALA A 236 -1.69 13.91 -14.64
C ALA A 236 -1.74 15.41 -15.02
N THR A 237 -2.95 16.01 -15.01
CA THR A 237 -3.17 17.40 -15.42
C THR A 237 -3.37 18.36 -14.24
N GLU A 238 -3.86 17.84 -13.11
CA GLU A 238 -4.15 18.63 -11.92
C GLU A 238 -3.19 18.28 -10.78
N ALA A 239 -2.57 19.30 -10.19
CA ALA A 239 -1.76 19.09 -9.00
C ALA A 239 -2.64 18.55 -7.87
N ASN A 240 -2.23 17.43 -7.27
CA ASN A 240 -2.94 16.87 -6.13
C ASN A 240 -2.90 17.84 -4.94
N GLU A 241 -4.01 18.53 -4.69
CA GLU A 241 -4.10 19.54 -3.62
C GLU A 241 -3.76 18.98 -2.24
N MET A 242 -4.03 17.69 -2.00
CA MET A 242 -3.71 17.03 -0.73
C MET A 242 -2.19 16.94 -0.53
N LEU A 243 -1.43 16.67 -1.59
CA LEU A 243 0.05 16.67 -1.53
C LEU A 243 0.60 18.08 -1.31
N GLY A 244 -0.10 19.11 -1.77
CA GLY A 244 0.26 20.50 -1.51
C GLY A 244 0.29 20.88 -0.02
N SER A 245 -0.33 20.09 0.85
CA SER A 245 -0.31 20.30 2.31
C SER A 245 0.84 19.59 3.03
N LEU A 246 1.53 18.64 2.38
CA LEU A 246 2.62 17.84 2.97
C LEU A 246 3.75 18.65 3.62
N PRO A 247 4.17 19.83 3.10
CA PRO A 247 5.19 20.63 3.76
C PRO A 247 4.83 21.01 5.19
N LEU A 248 3.54 21.09 5.54
CA LEU A 248 3.09 21.35 6.91
C LEU A 248 3.23 20.13 7.84
N ALA A 249 3.35 18.93 7.31
CA ALA A 249 3.42 17.70 8.11
C ALA A 249 4.64 17.73 9.05
N ALA A 250 5.79 18.20 8.56
CA ALA A 250 7.02 18.31 9.36
C ALA A 250 6.88 19.31 10.53
N MET A 251 6.00 20.32 10.40
CA MET A 251 5.74 21.34 11.43
C MET A 251 4.54 20.99 12.32
N THR A 252 3.81 19.93 12.00
CA THR A 252 2.63 19.51 12.75
C THR A 252 3.04 18.75 14.01
N PRO A 253 2.68 19.20 15.21
CA PRO A 253 2.97 18.48 16.44
C PRO A 253 2.42 17.06 16.41
N LYS A 254 3.16 16.08 16.92
CA LYS A 254 2.80 14.65 16.89
C LYS A 254 1.37 14.37 17.42
N TRP A 255 0.92 15.11 18.43
CA TRP A 255 -0.42 14.95 19.01
C TRP A 255 -1.52 15.43 18.05
N VAL A 256 -1.26 16.50 17.28
CA VAL A 256 -2.20 16.97 16.22
C VAL A 256 -2.24 15.97 15.08
N ALA A 257 -1.08 15.52 14.60
CA ALA A 257 -0.98 14.53 13.53
C ALA A 257 -1.74 13.25 13.88
N ARG A 258 -1.54 12.71 15.10
CA ARG A 258 -2.27 11.52 15.59
C ARG A 258 -3.79 11.72 15.62
N ARG A 259 -4.26 12.92 15.93
CA ARG A 259 -5.70 13.24 15.95
C ARG A 259 -6.27 13.34 14.52
N LEU A 260 -5.52 13.95 13.59
CA LEU A 260 -5.93 14.09 12.20
C LEU A 260 -5.98 12.74 11.45
N VAL A 261 -5.02 11.86 11.71
CA VAL A 261 -5.03 10.49 11.16
C VAL A 261 -6.27 9.73 11.61
N GLY A 262 -6.67 9.84 12.88
CA GLY A 262 -7.88 9.21 13.40
C GLY A 262 -9.17 9.72 12.73
N VAL A 263 -9.21 10.99 12.34
CA VAL A 263 -10.37 11.60 11.65
C VAL A 263 -10.41 11.16 10.18
N GLY A 264 -9.26 11.10 9.50
CA GLY A 264 -9.19 10.72 8.08
C GLY A 264 -9.49 9.24 7.81
N LEU A 265 -9.28 8.37 8.80
CA LEU A 265 -9.47 6.91 8.66
C LEU A 265 -10.81 6.41 9.23
N GLY A 266 -11.56 7.24 9.94
CA GLY A 266 -12.80 6.85 10.65
C GLY A 266 -14.10 7.16 9.93
N SER A 267 -14.09 7.61 8.67
CA SER A 267 -15.31 7.93 7.93
C SER A 267 -16.04 6.68 7.42
N ALA A 268 -17.38 6.71 7.46
CA ALA A 268 -18.21 5.71 6.81
C ALA A 268 -17.81 5.61 5.33
N GLY A 269 -17.55 4.38 4.86
CA GLY A 269 -17.07 4.18 3.49
C GLY A 269 -15.55 4.19 3.35
N VAL A 270 -14.82 3.60 4.31
CA VAL A 270 -13.36 3.43 4.22
C VAL A 270 -12.99 2.83 2.85
N PRO A 271 -12.19 3.53 2.03
CA PRO A 271 -11.83 3.06 0.70
C PRO A 271 -11.07 1.73 0.76
N ILE A 272 -11.21 0.95 -0.28
CA ILE A 272 -10.37 -0.24 -0.50
C ILE A 272 -9.03 0.25 -1.04
N GLY A 273 -7.95 0.00 -0.31
CA GLY A 273 -6.60 0.30 -0.80
C GLY A 273 -6.22 -0.66 -1.93
N CYS A 274 -5.83 -0.13 -3.08
CA CYS A 274 -5.52 -0.90 -4.28
C CYS A 274 -4.16 -0.49 -4.83
N SER A 275 -3.12 -1.29 -4.58
CA SER A 275 -1.77 -1.02 -5.07
C SER A 275 -1.42 -1.96 -6.22
N ASN A 276 -1.18 -1.42 -7.41
CA ASN A 276 -0.72 -2.20 -8.55
C ASN A 276 0.70 -1.79 -8.95
N LEU A 277 1.65 -2.70 -8.76
CA LEU A 277 3.05 -2.49 -9.12
C LEU A 277 3.30 -2.61 -10.64
N GLY A 278 2.29 -3.04 -11.40
CA GLY A 278 2.44 -3.25 -12.84
C GLY A 278 3.39 -4.40 -13.18
N GLN A 279 4.06 -4.29 -14.34
CA GLN A 279 5.05 -5.26 -14.76
C GLN A 279 6.33 -5.09 -13.94
N LEU A 280 6.75 -6.14 -13.25
CA LEU A 280 8.02 -6.15 -12.52
C LEU A 280 9.19 -6.26 -13.50
N ASP A 281 10.29 -5.57 -13.19
CA ASP A 281 11.57 -5.81 -13.88
C ASP A 281 11.99 -7.27 -13.66
N PRO A 282 12.36 -8.03 -14.70
CA PRO A 282 12.79 -9.42 -14.54
C PRO A 282 13.91 -9.62 -13.50
N ALA A 283 14.77 -8.61 -13.30
CA ALA A 283 15.81 -8.67 -12.27
C ALA A 283 15.25 -8.63 -10.84
N THR A 284 14.06 -8.04 -10.63
CA THR A 284 13.38 -8.01 -9.31
C THR A 284 13.01 -9.41 -8.83
N VAL A 285 12.69 -10.32 -9.75
CA VAL A 285 12.30 -11.70 -9.43
C VAL A 285 13.47 -12.68 -9.43
N ARG A 286 14.72 -12.18 -9.49
CA ARG A 286 15.95 -12.97 -9.55
C ARG A 286 16.98 -12.58 -8.49
N PRO A 287 16.62 -12.53 -7.20
CA PRO A 287 17.49 -11.99 -6.16
C PRO A 287 18.80 -12.77 -5.96
N ASP A 288 18.88 -14.02 -6.40
CA ASP A 288 20.07 -14.87 -6.36
C ASP A 288 20.60 -15.24 -7.77
N GLY A 289 20.05 -14.62 -8.83
CA GLY A 289 20.35 -14.90 -10.23
C GLY A 289 19.47 -15.96 -10.86
N THR A 290 18.71 -16.73 -10.08
CA THR A 290 17.67 -17.67 -10.56
C THR A 290 16.29 -17.04 -10.48
N GLU A 291 15.39 -17.44 -11.36
CA GLU A 291 14.02 -16.94 -11.35
C GLU A 291 13.24 -17.54 -10.18
N ALA A 292 12.55 -16.68 -9.43
CA ALA A 292 11.74 -17.12 -8.31
C ALA A 292 10.42 -17.72 -8.80
N ASP A 293 10.03 -18.87 -8.26
CA ASP A 293 8.74 -19.51 -8.55
C ASP A 293 7.56 -18.67 -8.07
N TYR A 294 7.76 -17.91 -6.99
CA TYR A 294 6.74 -17.08 -6.35
C TYR A 294 7.33 -15.77 -5.87
N VAL A 295 6.63 -14.69 -6.18
CA VAL A 295 6.95 -13.32 -5.73
C VAL A 295 5.69 -12.66 -5.27
N TYR A 296 5.72 -11.99 -4.12
CA TYR A 296 4.63 -11.11 -3.69
C TYR A 296 5.16 -9.98 -2.80
N GLY A 297 4.39 -8.90 -2.73
CA GLY A 297 4.61 -7.79 -1.81
C GLY A 297 3.40 -7.61 -0.89
N ARG A 298 3.63 -7.22 0.35
CA ARG A 298 2.57 -6.90 1.30
C ARG A 298 2.96 -5.74 2.20
N LEU A 299 1.97 -4.98 2.63
CA LEU A 299 2.12 -3.94 3.64
C LEU A 299 1.70 -4.52 5.00
N ILE A 300 2.55 -4.39 6.01
CA ILE A 300 2.25 -4.81 7.38
C ILE A 300 2.47 -3.63 8.31
N GLU A 301 1.55 -3.44 9.24
CA GLU A 301 1.67 -2.50 10.36
C GLU A 301 1.92 -3.30 11.65
N PRO A 302 3.19 -3.47 12.05
CA PRO A 302 3.51 -4.23 13.26
C PRO A 302 2.93 -3.58 14.50
N GLY A 303 2.29 -4.39 15.35
CA GLY A 303 1.73 -3.89 16.61
C GLY A 303 0.40 -3.15 16.49
N ILE A 304 -0.24 -3.15 15.32
CA ILE A 304 -1.62 -2.65 15.20
C ILE A 304 -2.52 -3.42 16.16
N THR A 305 -3.38 -2.72 16.88
CA THR A 305 -4.24 -3.35 17.88
C THR A 305 -5.64 -3.58 17.33
N ARG A 306 -6.35 -4.54 17.92
CA ARG A 306 -7.75 -4.81 17.57
C ARG A 306 -8.61 -3.55 17.72
N ALA A 307 -8.47 -2.82 18.83
CA ALA A 307 -9.24 -1.61 19.06
C ALA A 307 -8.91 -0.51 18.03
N ALA A 308 -7.67 -0.45 17.52
CA ALA A 308 -7.31 0.46 16.44
C ALA A 308 -8.03 0.07 15.13
N LEU A 309 -8.01 -1.21 14.76
CA LEU A 309 -8.70 -1.75 13.59
C LEU A 309 -10.23 -1.53 13.65
N GLU A 310 -10.84 -1.78 14.79
CA GLU A 310 -12.28 -1.54 15.01
C GLU A 310 -12.65 -0.06 14.80
N ARG A 311 -11.82 0.85 15.35
CA ARG A 311 -12.05 2.30 15.19
C ARG A 311 -11.84 2.80 13.77
N MET A 312 -10.88 2.21 13.05
CA MET A 312 -10.62 2.55 11.64
C MET A 312 -11.71 2.03 10.70
N GLY A 313 -12.73 1.32 11.22
CA GLY A 313 -13.74 0.67 10.40
C GLY A 313 -13.18 -0.55 9.66
N GLY A 314 -12.11 -1.15 10.19
CA GLY A 314 -11.42 -2.30 9.62
C GLY A 314 -10.38 -1.93 8.57
N GLN A 315 -9.87 -2.94 7.86
CA GLN A 315 -8.86 -2.80 6.84
C GLN A 315 -9.18 -3.71 5.64
N LEU A 316 -9.05 -3.19 4.43
CA LEU A 316 -9.01 -3.98 3.21
C LEU A 316 -8.00 -3.34 2.26
N PHE A 317 -6.94 -4.06 1.99
CA PHE A 317 -5.89 -3.65 1.08
C PHE A 317 -5.57 -4.79 0.13
N VAL A 318 -5.53 -4.48 -1.16
CA VAL A 318 -5.22 -5.42 -2.23
C VAL A 318 -4.00 -4.89 -2.97
N ALA A 319 -2.96 -5.72 -3.09
CA ALA A 319 -1.80 -5.39 -3.89
C ALA A 319 -1.67 -6.39 -5.05
N SER A 320 -1.10 -5.95 -6.15
CA SER A 320 -0.85 -6.77 -7.34
C SER A 320 0.46 -6.41 -8.00
N GLY A 321 1.04 -7.37 -8.70
CA GLY A 321 2.16 -7.17 -9.61
C GLY A 321 2.23 -8.31 -10.62
N ARG A 322 2.86 -8.03 -11.76
CA ARG A 322 3.02 -8.98 -12.88
C ARG A 322 4.46 -9.49 -12.91
N ALA A 323 4.65 -10.74 -12.56
CA ALA A 323 5.88 -11.49 -12.78
C ALA A 323 5.92 -12.01 -14.24
N PRO A 324 6.99 -12.66 -14.69
CA PRO A 324 7.10 -13.11 -16.07
C PRO A 324 5.98 -14.03 -16.55
N ASP A 325 5.50 -14.93 -15.70
CA ASP A 325 4.50 -15.96 -16.01
C ASP A 325 3.21 -15.86 -15.16
N LYS A 326 3.20 -15.04 -14.10
CA LYS A 326 2.11 -14.98 -13.13
C LYS A 326 1.75 -13.54 -12.76
N VAL A 327 0.50 -13.34 -12.38
CA VAL A 327 0.05 -12.18 -11.62
C VAL A 327 -0.13 -12.62 -10.17
N PHE A 328 0.53 -11.93 -9.24
CA PHE A 328 0.21 -12.11 -7.84
C PHE A 328 -0.83 -11.10 -7.37
N ILE A 329 -1.70 -11.53 -6.48
CA ILE A 329 -2.66 -10.71 -5.75
C ILE A 329 -2.45 -10.97 -4.26
N THR A 330 -2.07 -9.95 -3.50
CA THR A 330 -1.99 -10.03 -2.04
C THR A 330 -3.17 -9.31 -1.43
N VAL A 331 -3.83 -9.94 -0.48
CA VAL A 331 -4.97 -9.37 0.24
C VAL A 331 -4.66 -9.33 1.73
N ILE A 332 -4.92 -8.18 2.34
CA ILE A 332 -4.87 -7.94 3.78
C ILE A 332 -6.25 -7.46 4.19
N ALA A 333 -6.91 -8.15 5.11
CA ALA A 333 -8.27 -7.81 5.45
C ALA A 333 -8.61 -7.99 6.94
N TYR A 334 -9.34 -7.02 7.48
CA TYR A 334 -9.95 -7.08 8.80
C TYR A 334 -11.36 -6.51 8.75
N ARG A 335 -12.34 -7.26 9.23
CA ARG A 335 -13.75 -6.85 9.32
C ARG A 335 -14.12 -6.54 10.76
N PRO A 336 -14.56 -5.32 11.08
CA PRO A 336 -14.99 -4.96 12.42
C PRO A 336 -16.16 -5.83 12.90
N GLY A 337 -16.11 -6.19 14.18
CA GLY A 337 -17.19 -6.94 14.83
C GLY A 337 -17.42 -8.36 14.28
N ARG A 338 -16.48 -8.90 13.48
CA ARG A 338 -16.57 -10.24 12.89
C ARG A 338 -15.36 -11.09 13.30
N PRO A 339 -15.48 -12.42 13.26
CA PRO A 339 -14.31 -13.26 13.22
C PRO A 339 -13.44 -12.87 12.01
N ASN A 340 -12.12 -12.93 12.19
CA ASN A 340 -11.15 -12.63 11.15
C ASN A 340 -10.14 -13.76 11.12
N SER A 341 -10.39 -14.78 10.30
CA SER A 341 -9.51 -15.93 10.15
C SER A 341 -8.90 -15.99 8.75
N PRO A 342 -7.74 -16.63 8.59
CA PRO A 342 -7.15 -16.90 7.28
C PRO A 342 -8.09 -17.70 6.38
N GLU A 343 -8.86 -18.65 6.94
CA GLU A 343 -9.79 -19.51 6.20
C GLU A 343 -10.96 -18.69 5.61
N GLU A 344 -11.56 -17.78 6.41
CA GLU A 344 -12.61 -16.90 5.91
C GLU A 344 -12.11 -15.96 4.81
N LEU A 345 -10.87 -15.47 4.94
CA LEU A 345 -10.26 -14.64 3.91
C LEU A 345 -10.00 -15.45 2.63
N ARG A 346 -9.46 -16.68 2.77
CA ARG A 346 -9.25 -17.60 1.64
C ARG A 346 -10.55 -17.87 0.90
N GLU A 347 -11.62 -18.20 1.63
CA GLU A 347 -12.94 -18.45 1.06
C GLU A 347 -13.45 -17.24 0.26
N ALA A 348 -13.40 -16.03 0.86
CA ALA A 348 -13.85 -14.80 0.21
C ALA A 348 -13.05 -14.50 -1.07
N VAL A 349 -11.75 -14.71 -1.05
CA VAL A 349 -10.87 -14.49 -2.21
C VAL A 349 -11.13 -15.53 -3.29
N SER A 350 -11.20 -16.83 -2.94
CA SER A 350 -11.50 -17.91 -3.90
C SER A 350 -12.83 -17.70 -4.60
N GLN A 351 -13.88 -17.37 -3.85
CA GLN A 351 -15.19 -17.06 -4.40
C GLN A 351 -15.17 -15.84 -5.32
N THR A 352 -14.35 -14.84 -5.00
CA THR A 352 -14.22 -13.65 -5.85
C THR A 352 -13.53 -13.99 -7.17
N PHE A 353 -12.46 -14.77 -7.16
CA PHE A 353 -11.82 -15.25 -8.39
C PHE A 353 -12.76 -16.11 -9.26
N ALA A 354 -13.53 -16.98 -8.63
CA ALA A 354 -14.50 -17.82 -9.32
C ALA A 354 -15.57 -17.00 -10.10
N GLU A 355 -15.96 -15.81 -9.61
CA GLU A 355 -16.85 -14.91 -10.34
C GLU A 355 -16.27 -14.46 -11.69
N PHE A 356 -14.95 -14.33 -11.77
CA PHE A 356 -14.23 -13.97 -12.99
C PHE A 356 -13.86 -15.19 -13.84
N GLY A 357 -14.17 -16.41 -13.37
CA GLY A 357 -13.77 -17.67 -14.03
C GLY A 357 -12.26 -17.93 -13.96
N LEU A 358 -11.60 -17.44 -12.90
CA LEU A 358 -10.18 -17.65 -12.63
C LEU A 358 -10.01 -18.65 -11.48
N ASP A 359 -8.98 -19.50 -11.58
CA ASP A 359 -8.63 -20.51 -10.55
C ASP A 359 -7.20 -20.23 -10.05
N PRO A 360 -7.04 -19.48 -8.97
CA PRO A 360 -5.73 -19.09 -8.44
C PRO A 360 -5.10 -20.20 -7.59
N GLU A 361 -3.78 -20.29 -7.60
CA GLU A 361 -3.01 -20.92 -6.52
C GLU A 361 -2.98 -19.97 -5.33
N ILE A 362 -3.51 -20.38 -4.17
CA ILE A 362 -3.58 -19.52 -2.97
C ILE A 362 -2.67 -20.04 -1.87
N GLU A 363 -1.76 -19.17 -1.40
CA GLU A 363 -0.90 -19.38 -0.24
C GLU A 363 -1.35 -18.51 0.94
N CYS A 364 -1.48 -19.11 2.13
CA CYS A 364 -1.85 -18.46 3.39
C CYS A 364 -0.68 -18.41 4.37
#